data_cb6fca204101e0092ae52928719acae1
#
_entry.id   cb6fca204101e0092ae52928719acae1
#
_cell.length_a   1.000
_cell.length_b   1.000
_cell.length_c   1.000
_cell.angle_alpha   90.00
_cell.angle_beta   90.00
_cell.angle_gamma   90.00
#
_symmetry.space_group_name_H-M   'P 1'
#
loop_
_entity.id
_entity.type
_entity.pdbx_description
1 polymer ?
#
loop_
_entity_poly.entity_id
_entity_poly.type
_entity_poly.pdbx_seq_one_letter_code
_entity_poly.pdbx_strand_id
1 'polypeptide(L)'
;MKRMVISRFELIAILILLFTSSVAAQNGGTPSESDSRLLYADFQNQQDGRPASKRGGMTRLNGYSQNAANPPQFRGMDKANPPAPAFARVTPEDVAAAFDYEFRIPNEWEGVNLEIFGQPEKDGKLVPDDVSGYKFLTLRLFAKGPRSIRLELITRGQGASLESGYPLMNFRVAPGFNTYKLKLDDFNQPEWATHLDLKRDVLKKLTSITVGVFCDKCVFEKGTVVVDNIAFEK
;
A
#
# COMPACT_ATOMS: atom_id res chain seq x y z
N MET A 1 -41.07 -70.18 -27.98
CA MET A 1 -41.70 -68.92 -28.31
C MET A 1 -40.87 -67.80 -27.66
N LYS A 2 -39.97 -67.14 -28.38
CA LYS A 2 -39.20 -65.97 -27.94
C LYS A 2 -39.72 -64.76 -28.71
N ARG A 3 -40.28 -63.83 -27.99
CA ARG A 3 -40.71 -62.53 -28.57
C ARG A 3 -39.50 -61.62 -28.66
N MET A 4 -39.23 -61.17 -29.86
CA MET A 4 -38.18 -60.18 -30.20
C MET A 4 -38.74 -58.78 -29.95
N VAL A 5 -38.15 -58.01 -29.08
CA VAL A 5 -38.48 -56.61 -28.82
C VAL A 5 -37.57 -55.77 -29.71
N ILE A 6 -38.16 -55.08 -30.67
CA ILE A 6 -37.43 -54.11 -31.53
C ILE A 6 -37.36 -52.78 -30.77
N SER A 7 -36.17 -52.37 -30.44
CA SER A 7 -35.88 -51.04 -29.90
C SER A 7 -35.82 -50.03 -31.04
N ARG A 8 -36.64 -49.01 -30.95
CA ARG A 8 -36.63 -47.87 -31.86
C ARG A 8 -35.42 -46.92 -31.40
N PHE A 9 -34.47 -46.81 -32.28
CA PHE A 9 -33.49 -45.76 -32.19
C PHE A 9 -34.08 -44.46 -32.77
N GLU A 10 -34.34 -43.47 -31.92
CA GLU A 10 -34.64 -42.12 -32.36
C GLU A 10 -33.33 -41.42 -32.68
N LEU A 11 -33.16 -41.03 -33.93
CA LEU A 11 -32.10 -40.13 -34.40
C LEU A 11 -32.37 -38.74 -33.86
N ILE A 12 -31.62 -38.31 -32.86
CA ILE A 12 -31.54 -36.91 -32.47
C ILE A 12 -30.47 -36.24 -33.34
N ALA A 13 -30.93 -35.47 -34.32
CA ALA A 13 -30.06 -34.60 -35.10
C ALA A 13 -29.64 -33.43 -34.22
N ILE A 14 -28.42 -33.44 -33.73
CA ILE A 14 -27.83 -32.30 -33.03
C ILE A 14 -27.40 -31.27 -34.07
N LEU A 15 -28.20 -30.21 -34.17
CA LEU A 15 -27.90 -29.02 -34.95
C LEU A 15 -26.81 -28.22 -34.20
N ILE A 16 -25.54 -28.41 -34.55
CA ILE A 16 -24.43 -27.59 -34.01
C ILE A 16 -24.48 -26.21 -34.68
N LEU A 17 -25.11 -25.26 -34.02
CA LEU A 17 -24.98 -23.85 -34.35
C LEU A 17 -23.59 -23.40 -33.98
N LEU A 18 -22.71 -23.27 -34.95
CA LEU A 18 -21.42 -22.59 -34.82
C LEU A 18 -21.69 -21.10 -34.65
N PHE A 19 -21.83 -20.66 -33.38
CA PHE A 19 -21.64 -19.26 -33.03
C PHE A 19 -20.16 -18.94 -33.11
N THR A 20 -19.74 -18.38 -34.23
CA THR A 20 -18.46 -17.66 -34.31
C THR A 20 -18.59 -16.40 -33.45
N SER A 21 -18.29 -16.52 -32.16
CA SER A 21 -18.07 -15.39 -31.31
C SER A 21 -16.78 -14.74 -31.78
N SER A 22 -16.89 -13.66 -32.54
CA SER A 22 -15.82 -12.70 -32.73
C SER A 22 -15.48 -12.13 -31.34
N VAL A 23 -14.49 -12.72 -30.71
CA VAL A 23 -13.83 -12.10 -29.57
C VAL A 23 -13.15 -10.86 -30.14
N ALA A 24 -13.86 -9.73 -30.11
CA ALA A 24 -13.22 -8.45 -30.19
C ALA A 24 -12.24 -8.43 -29.01
N ALA A 25 -10.94 -8.49 -29.33
CA ALA A 25 -9.89 -8.17 -28.38
C ALA A 25 -10.21 -6.75 -27.88
N GLN A 26 -10.88 -6.66 -26.75
CA GLN A 26 -10.90 -5.43 -25.97
C GLN A 26 -9.45 -5.24 -25.59
N ASN A 27 -8.77 -4.37 -26.33
CA ASN A 27 -7.58 -3.71 -25.85
C ASN A 27 -7.98 -3.16 -24.48
N GLY A 28 -7.54 -3.84 -23.42
CA GLY A 28 -7.62 -3.37 -22.05
C GLY A 28 -6.76 -2.13 -21.95
N GLY A 29 -7.26 -1.02 -22.46
CA GLY A 29 -6.75 0.29 -22.15
C GLY A 29 -6.93 0.41 -20.65
N THR A 30 -5.83 0.44 -19.91
CA THR A 30 -5.77 0.92 -18.54
C THR A 30 -6.65 2.16 -18.49
N PRO A 31 -7.63 2.29 -17.56
CA PRO A 31 -8.41 3.50 -17.46
C PRO A 31 -7.44 4.66 -17.41
N SER A 32 -7.57 5.62 -18.29
CA SER A 32 -6.76 6.82 -18.25
C SER A 32 -7.04 7.45 -16.88
N GLU A 33 -6.13 7.26 -15.93
CA GLU A 33 -6.10 8.07 -14.72
C GLU A 33 -6.14 9.51 -15.24
N SER A 34 -7.11 10.28 -14.74
CA SER A 34 -7.21 11.67 -15.21
C SER A 34 -5.83 12.28 -14.99
N ASP A 35 -5.27 12.98 -15.98
CA ASP A 35 -3.93 13.62 -15.92
C ASP A 35 -3.71 14.45 -14.64
N SER A 36 -4.74 14.67 -13.85
CA SER A 36 -4.74 15.44 -12.61
C SER A 36 -4.53 14.62 -11.33
N ARG A 37 -4.71 13.29 -11.36
CA ARG A 37 -4.67 12.43 -10.16
C ARG A 37 -4.10 11.05 -10.47
N LEU A 38 -3.13 10.60 -9.66
CA LEU A 38 -2.59 9.24 -9.65
C LEU A 38 -3.04 8.53 -8.37
N LEU A 39 -3.92 7.55 -8.47
CA LEU A 39 -4.29 6.69 -7.35
C LEU A 39 -3.15 5.70 -7.07
N TYR A 40 -2.47 5.90 -5.94
CA TYR A 40 -1.30 5.11 -5.56
C TYR A 40 -1.69 3.81 -4.86
N ALA A 41 -2.59 3.88 -3.89
CA ALA A 41 -3.11 2.72 -3.16
C ALA A 41 -4.55 2.96 -2.70
N ASP A 42 -5.43 1.99 -2.97
CA ASP A 42 -6.79 1.90 -2.44
C ASP A 42 -7.02 0.58 -1.68
N PHE A 43 -6.00 -0.27 -1.62
CA PHE A 43 -5.96 -1.57 -0.95
C PHE A 43 -7.05 -2.57 -1.37
N GLN A 44 -7.79 -2.29 -2.48
CA GLN A 44 -8.73 -3.26 -3.06
C GLN A 44 -7.99 -4.42 -3.72
N ASN A 45 -6.71 -4.22 -4.06
CA ASN A 45 -5.84 -5.26 -4.60
C ASN A 45 -5.17 -6.04 -3.49
N GLN A 46 -4.86 -7.29 -3.79
CA GLN A 46 -4.13 -8.19 -2.91
C GLN A 46 -2.92 -8.77 -3.64
N GLN A 47 -1.83 -8.92 -2.89
CA GLN A 47 -0.68 -9.70 -3.31
C GLN A 47 -0.33 -10.67 -2.19
N ASP A 48 -0.31 -11.97 -2.50
CA ASP A 48 -0.04 -13.05 -1.54
C ASP A 48 -0.93 -12.97 -0.28
N GLY A 49 -2.21 -12.62 -0.45
CA GLY A 49 -3.18 -12.47 0.63
C GLY A 49 -3.00 -11.21 1.49
N ARG A 50 -2.20 -10.23 1.05
CA ARG A 50 -1.90 -8.98 1.77
C ARG A 50 -2.47 -7.78 1.01
N PRO A 51 -2.85 -6.69 1.69
CA PRO A 51 -3.16 -5.44 1.02
C PRO A 51 -2.02 -5.01 0.10
N ALA A 52 -2.34 -4.58 -1.09
CA ALA A 52 -1.37 -4.14 -2.09
C ALA A 52 -1.72 -2.75 -2.64
N SER A 53 -0.73 -2.06 -3.22
CA SER A 53 -0.95 -0.82 -3.93
C SER A 53 -1.83 -1.02 -5.17
N LYS A 54 -2.26 0.08 -5.79
CA LYS A 54 -3.08 0.05 -7.01
C LYS A 54 -2.41 -0.71 -8.16
N ARG A 55 -1.09 -0.68 -8.23
CA ARG A 55 -0.30 -1.35 -9.26
C ARG A 55 0.33 -2.67 -8.81
N GLY A 56 -0.08 -3.19 -7.66
CA GLY A 56 0.33 -4.49 -7.15
C GLY A 56 1.62 -4.49 -6.34
N GLY A 57 2.16 -3.33 -5.98
CA GLY A 57 3.29 -3.25 -5.06
C GLY A 57 2.89 -3.76 -3.68
N MET A 58 3.78 -4.53 -3.04
CA MET A 58 3.51 -5.12 -1.74
C MET A 58 3.38 -4.06 -0.63
N THR A 59 2.81 -4.47 0.49
CA THR A 59 2.84 -3.73 1.74
C THR A 59 3.57 -4.53 2.80
N ARG A 60 4.25 -3.82 3.71
CA ARG A 60 4.88 -4.44 4.88
C ARG A 60 4.83 -3.52 6.09
N LEU A 61 5.02 -4.09 7.25
CA LEU A 61 5.14 -3.34 8.49
C LEU A 61 6.58 -3.36 8.98
N ASN A 62 7.05 -2.21 9.45
CA ASN A 62 8.37 -2.07 10.02
C ASN A 62 8.25 -1.48 11.43
N GLY A 63 9.03 -2.04 12.37
CA GLY A 63 9.17 -1.54 13.72
C GLY A 63 10.62 -1.12 13.98
N TYR A 64 10.79 0.00 14.65
CA TYR A 64 12.08 0.58 14.98
C TYR A 64 12.10 0.99 16.44
N SER A 65 13.23 0.82 17.10
CA SER A 65 13.45 1.34 18.44
C SER A 65 14.92 1.71 18.64
N GLN A 66 15.18 2.50 19.65
CA GLN A 66 16.55 2.83 20.08
C GLN A 66 17.31 1.56 20.46
N ASN A 67 16.62 0.61 21.07
CA ASN A 67 17.15 -0.71 21.36
C ASN A 67 16.61 -1.73 20.36
N ALA A 68 17.38 -2.04 19.34
CA ALA A 68 16.99 -2.98 18.27
C ALA A 68 16.63 -4.39 18.77
N ALA A 69 17.05 -4.78 20.00
CA ALA A 69 16.66 -6.07 20.59
C ALA A 69 15.20 -6.11 21.06
N ASN A 70 14.57 -4.96 21.23
CA ASN A 70 13.20 -4.82 21.72
C ASN A 70 12.36 -3.93 20.78
N PRO A 71 12.11 -4.35 19.54
CA PRO A 71 11.31 -3.55 18.61
C PRO A 71 9.86 -3.45 19.11
N PRO A 72 9.14 -2.38 18.76
CA PRO A 72 7.73 -2.25 19.07
C PRO A 72 6.94 -3.44 18.53
N GLN A 73 5.88 -3.79 19.22
CA GLN A 73 5.07 -4.95 18.89
C GLN A 73 3.89 -4.53 18.01
N PHE A 74 3.70 -5.29 16.96
CA PHE A 74 2.48 -5.28 16.18
C PHE A 74 1.51 -6.30 16.78
N ARG A 75 0.25 -5.90 16.99
CA ARG A 75 -0.79 -6.76 17.57
C ARG A 75 -1.70 -7.32 16.47
N GLY A 76 -2.14 -8.56 16.67
CA GLY A 76 -3.14 -9.18 15.78
C GLY A 76 -2.65 -9.47 14.37
N MET A 77 -1.34 -9.46 14.18
CA MET A 77 -0.75 -9.63 12.87
C MET A 77 -0.33 -11.06 12.61
N ASP A 78 -0.48 -11.42 11.35
CA ASP A 78 0.17 -12.62 10.85
C ASP A 78 1.68 -12.49 11.09
N LYS A 79 2.28 -13.56 11.66
CA LYS A 79 3.73 -13.65 11.90
C LYS A 79 4.52 -13.86 10.61
N ALA A 80 3.94 -13.48 9.48
CA ALA A 80 4.62 -13.51 8.20
C ALA A 80 5.93 -12.71 8.27
N ASN A 81 6.89 -13.10 7.52
CA ASN A 81 8.17 -12.39 7.43
C ASN A 81 8.33 -11.84 5.99
N PRO A 82 8.31 -10.52 5.78
CA PRO A 82 8.06 -9.45 6.75
C PRO A 82 6.60 -9.38 7.23
N PRO A 83 6.34 -8.81 8.42
CA PRO A 83 4.98 -8.63 8.90
C PRO A 83 4.15 -7.80 7.91
N ALA A 84 2.88 -8.17 7.73
CA ALA A 84 1.97 -7.53 6.81
C ALA A 84 0.82 -6.84 7.55
N PRO A 85 0.25 -5.74 7.01
CA PRO A 85 -0.96 -5.14 7.54
C PRO A 85 -2.16 -6.07 7.37
N ALA A 86 -3.14 -5.92 8.22
CA ALA A 86 -4.43 -6.57 8.08
C ALA A 86 -5.33 -5.81 7.11
N PHE A 87 -6.34 -6.49 6.56
CA PHE A 87 -7.45 -5.82 5.91
C PHE A 87 -8.41 -5.28 6.95
N ALA A 88 -8.78 -4.00 6.84
CA ALA A 88 -9.86 -3.40 7.59
C ALA A 88 -11.02 -3.08 6.65
N ARG A 89 -12.22 -3.53 7.00
CA ARG A 89 -13.42 -3.20 6.25
C ARG A 89 -13.90 -1.82 6.66
N VAL A 90 -13.94 -0.89 5.71
CA VAL A 90 -14.41 0.49 5.92
C VAL A 90 -15.89 0.62 5.60
N THR A 91 -16.31 0.02 4.48
CA THR A 91 -17.72 -0.23 4.13
C THR A 91 -17.87 -1.69 3.67
N PRO A 92 -19.07 -2.20 3.35
CA PRO A 92 -19.22 -3.53 2.77
C PRO A 92 -18.38 -3.78 1.52
N GLU A 93 -18.16 -2.74 0.69
CA GLU A 93 -17.47 -2.80 -0.59
C GLU A 93 -16.05 -2.22 -0.54
N ASP A 94 -15.66 -1.60 0.59
CA ASP A 94 -14.42 -0.85 0.71
C ASP A 94 -13.52 -1.42 1.81
N VAL A 95 -12.28 -1.73 1.46
CA VAL A 95 -11.27 -2.26 2.37
C VAL A 95 -10.05 -1.37 2.39
N ALA A 96 -9.41 -1.29 3.54
CA ALA A 96 -8.23 -0.51 3.81
C ALA A 96 -7.12 -1.38 4.40
N ALA A 97 -5.90 -0.87 4.46
CA ALA A 97 -4.83 -1.49 5.21
C ALA A 97 -4.82 -1.00 6.65
N ALA A 98 -4.67 -1.91 7.61
CA ALA A 98 -4.69 -1.58 9.04
C ALA A 98 -3.57 -2.26 9.80
N PHE A 99 -3.09 -1.62 10.84
CA PHE A 99 -2.21 -2.23 11.82
C PHE A 99 -2.49 -1.71 13.23
N ASP A 100 -2.33 -2.61 14.19
CA ASP A 100 -2.30 -2.28 15.61
C ASP A 100 -0.85 -2.28 16.08
N TYR A 101 -0.49 -1.36 16.98
CA TYR A 101 0.85 -1.25 17.53
C TYR A 101 0.84 -1.08 19.04
N GLU A 102 1.97 -1.37 19.67
CA GLU A 102 2.20 -1.15 21.09
C GLU A 102 3.66 -0.74 21.33
N PHE A 103 3.87 0.48 21.83
CA PHE A 103 5.15 0.95 22.34
C PHE A 103 5.32 0.49 23.78
N ARG A 104 6.49 -0.04 24.11
CA ARG A 104 6.72 -0.72 25.39
C ARG A 104 7.90 -0.19 26.18
N ILE A 105 8.76 0.58 25.55
CA ILE A 105 10.00 1.02 26.18
C ILE A 105 9.88 2.50 26.51
N PRO A 106 9.71 2.85 27.81
CA PRO A 106 9.60 4.25 28.20
C PRO A 106 10.93 4.97 28.04
N ASN A 107 10.85 6.26 27.67
CA ASN A 107 11.99 7.19 27.52
C ASN A 107 12.95 6.85 26.39
N GLU A 108 12.68 5.89 25.54
CA GLU A 108 13.40 5.63 24.30
C GLU A 108 12.58 6.11 23.11
N TRP A 109 13.20 6.28 21.95
CA TRP A 109 12.44 6.49 20.74
C TRP A 109 11.99 5.14 20.16
N GLU A 110 10.75 5.11 19.73
CA GLU A 110 10.15 3.97 19.01
C GLU A 110 9.38 4.47 17.81
N GLY A 111 9.26 3.63 16.80
CA GLY A 111 8.48 3.91 15.61
C GLY A 111 7.94 2.65 14.96
N VAL A 112 6.78 2.79 14.39
CA VAL A 112 6.14 1.77 13.55
C VAL A 112 5.64 2.41 12.29
N ASN A 113 5.76 1.73 11.15
CA ASN A 113 5.14 2.21 9.93
C ASN A 113 4.62 1.08 9.03
N LEU A 114 3.59 1.41 8.27
CA LEU A 114 3.14 0.70 7.09
C LEU A 114 3.91 1.27 5.90
N GLU A 115 4.73 0.45 5.26
CA GLU A 115 5.40 0.78 4.00
C GLU A 115 4.61 0.20 2.83
N ILE A 116 4.37 1.03 1.83
CA ILE A 116 3.55 0.74 0.66
C ILE A 116 4.42 0.96 -0.58
N PHE A 117 4.79 -0.11 -1.26
CA PHE A 117 5.51 -0.04 -2.52
C PHE A 117 4.54 0.27 -3.66
N GLY A 118 4.91 1.15 -4.58
CA GLY A 118 4.03 1.53 -5.70
C GLY A 118 3.84 0.41 -6.69
N GLN A 119 4.91 -0.34 -6.98
CA GLN A 119 4.95 -1.39 -7.98
C GLN A 119 5.57 -2.67 -7.41
N PRO A 120 5.27 -3.86 -7.97
CA PRO A 120 5.97 -5.08 -7.61
C PRO A 120 7.45 -5.00 -8.02
N GLU A 121 8.29 -5.72 -7.29
CA GLU A 121 9.69 -5.87 -7.68
C GLU A 121 9.80 -6.55 -9.04
N LYS A 122 10.77 -6.11 -9.83
CA LYS A 122 11.12 -6.72 -11.10
C LYS A 122 12.58 -7.18 -11.06
N ASP A 123 12.80 -8.44 -11.29
CA ASP A 123 14.14 -9.07 -11.24
C ASP A 123 14.89 -8.79 -9.93
N GLY A 124 14.16 -8.84 -8.80
CA GLY A 124 14.68 -8.56 -7.45
C GLY A 124 15.05 -7.10 -7.22
N LYS A 125 14.54 -6.17 -8.05
CA LYS A 125 14.77 -4.73 -7.94
C LYS A 125 13.48 -3.97 -7.74
N LEU A 126 13.52 -2.97 -6.88
CA LEU A 126 12.42 -2.03 -6.71
C LEU A 126 12.19 -1.24 -8.00
N VAL A 127 10.95 -1.12 -8.40
CA VAL A 127 10.55 -0.32 -9.57
C VAL A 127 10.07 1.04 -9.07
N PRO A 128 10.77 2.14 -9.41
CA PRO A 128 10.39 3.45 -8.95
C PRO A 128 9.26 4.05 -9.78
N ASP A 129 8.56 5.01 -9.17
CA ASP A 129 7.53 5.83 -9.77
C ASP A 129 8.01 7.26 -9.95
N ASP A 130 7.65 7.89 -11.06
CA ASP A 130 7.80 9.34 -11.25
C ASP A 130 6.50 10.05 -10.84
N VAL A 131 6.55 10.69 -9.69
CA VAL A 131 5.44 11.50 -9.15
C VAL A 131 5.80 13.00 -9.09
N SER A 132 6.89 13.41 -9.75
CA SER A 132 7.39 14.80 -9.71
C SER A 132 6.46 15.84 -10.35
N GLY A 133 5.52 15.39 -11.17
CA GLY A 133 4.50 16.25 -11.79
C GLY A 133 3.32 16.62 -10.88
N TYR A 134 3.24 16.08 -9.66
CA TYR A 134 2.17 16.33 -8.71
C TYR A 134 2.59 17.35 -7.64
N LYS A 135 1.60 17.94 -6.96
CA LYS A 135 1.79 18.97 -5.92
C LYS A 135 1.34 18.52 -4.55
N PHE A 136 0.40 17.60 -4.51
CA PHE A 136 -0.23 17.15 -3.27
C PHE A 136 -0.19 15.63 -3.16
N LEU A 137 -0.05 15.16 -1.94
CA LEU A 137 -0.37 13.80 -1.51
C LEU A 137 -1.68 13.84 -0.74
N THR A 138 -2.65 13.03 -1.13
CA THR A 138 -3.91 12.85 -0.41
C THR A 138 -3.97 11.44 0.15
N LEU A 139 -4.53 11.30 1.35
CA LEU A 139 -4.81 10.00 1.93
C LEU A 139 -6.02 10.09 2.85
N ARG A 140 -6.75 8.99 2.96
CA ARG A 140 -7.81 8.80 3.93
C ARG A 140 -7.26 7.99 5.10
N LEU A 141 -7.47 8.49 6.32
CA LEU A 141 -6.83 7.93 7.50
C LEU A 141 -7.79 7.92 8.69
N PHE A 142 -7.76 6.81 9.44
CA PHE A 142 -8.28 6.72 10.80
C PHE A 142 -7.13 6.36 11.74
N ALA A 143 -7.05 7.05 12.88
CA ALA A 143 -6.08 6.74 13.91
C ALA A 143 -6.75 6.77 15.30
N LYS A 144 -6.53 5.71 16.07
CA LYS A 144 -6.96 5.60 17.47
C LYS A 144 -5.71 5.38 18.32
N GLY A 145 -5.42 6.31 19.20
CA GLY A 145 -4.21 6.33 20.03
C GLY A 145 -3.26 7.45 19.63
N PRO A 146 -2.64 7.44 18.45
CA PRO A 146 -1.66 8.45 18.09
C PRO A 146 -2.32 9.83 17.88
N ARG A 147 -1.60 10.87 18.26
CA ARG A 147 -2.01 12.28 18.00
C ARG A 147 -1.45 12.83 16.72
N SER A 148 -0.40 12.22 16.21
CA SER A 148 0.25 12.58 14.94
C SER A 148 0.65 11.35 14.17
N ILE A 149 0.67 11.51 12.86
CA ILE A 149 1.17 10.52 11.90
C ILE A 149 2.38 11.12 11.20
N ARG A 150 3.39 10.28 10.94
CA ARG A 150 4.51 10.58 10.07
C ARG A 150 4.29 9.92 8.74
N LEU A 151 4.43 10.71 7.67
CA LEU A 151 4.56 10.22 6.31
C LEU A 151 6.00 10.39 5.85
N GLU A 152 6.52 9.40 5.13
CA GLU A 152 7.82 9.48 4.48
C GLU A 152 7.68 9.09 3.02
N LEU A 153 8.35 9.83 2.15
CA LEU A 153 8.48 9.52 0.73
C LEU A 153 9.85 8.87 0.53
N ILE A 154 9.86 7.62 0.12
CA ILE A 154 11.10 6.84 0.12
C ILE A 154 11.61 6.61 -1.28
N THR A 155 12.87 6.98 -1.49
CA THR A 155 13.68 6.55 -2.63
C THR A 155 14.80 5.68 -2.10
N ARG A 156 14.89 4.45 -2.58
CA ARG A 156 16.00 3.55 -2.25
C ARG A 156 16.93 3.41 -3.41
N GLY A 157 18.20 3.72 -3.20
CA GLY A 157 19.27 3.41 -4.14
C GLY A 157 19.35 1.90 -4.38
N GLN A 158 19.72 1.51 -5.59
CA GLN A 158 19.90 0.11 -5.96
C GLN A 158 21.39 -0.16 -6.23
N GLY A 159 21.91 -1.24 -5.65
CA GLY A 159 23.31 -1.64 -5.80
C GLY A 159 24.26 -0.88 -4.87
N ALA A 160 25.49 -0.61 -5.36
CA ALA A 160 26.56 0.00 -4.55
C ALA A 160 26.33 1.49 -4.23
N SER A 161 25.46 2.18 -4.94
CA SER A 161 25.08 3.57 -4.64
C SER A 161 23.86 3.54 -3.71
N LEU A 162 24.12 3.64 -2.42
CA LEU A 162 23.13 3.68 -1.35
C LEU A 162 22.51 5.07 -1.17
N GLU A 163 22.32 5.82 -2.25
CA GLU A 163 21.60 7.09 -2.17
C GLU A 163 20.14 6.82 -1.87
N SER A 164 19.78 6.96 -0.62
CA SER A 164 18.41 6.83 -0.14
C SER A 164 17.92 8.15 0.42
N GLY A 165 16.72 8.54 0.06
CA GLY A 165 16.06 9.74 0.56
C GLY A 165 14.82 9.37 1.35
N TYR A 166 14.58 10.14 2.42
CA TYR A 166 13.45 9.94 3.33
C TYR A 166 12.79 11.27 3.70
N PRO A 167 12.43 12.14 2.71
CA PRO A 167 11.70 13.35 3.08
C PRO A 167 10.42 12.97 3.81
N LEU A 168 10.20 13.65 4.93
CA LEU A 168 9.11 13.31 5.85
C LEU A 168 8.27 14.53 6.22
N MET A 169 7.05 14.26 6.64
CA MET A 169 6.12 15.22 7.23
C MET A 169 5.42 14.58 8.43
N ASN A 170 5.37 15.32 9.55
CA ASN A 170 4.51 14.98 10.68
C ASN A 170 3.27 15.88 10.65
N PHE A 171 2.08 15.29 10.80
CA PHE A 171 0.85 16.05 10.89
C PHE A 171 -0.09 15.49 11.96
N ARG A 172 -0.93 16.36 12.51
CA ARG A 172 -1.91 15.97 13.52
C ARG A 172 -3.08 15.26 12.89
N VAL A 173 -3.58 14.23 13.57
CA VAL A 173 -4.76 13.49 13.15
C VAL A 173 -5.98 13.91 13.97
N ALA A 174 -7.10 14.08 13.29
CA ALA A 174 -8.40 14.30 13.91
C ALA A 174 -9.09 12.95 14.21
N PRO A 175 -10.00 12.90 15.20
CA PRO A 175 -10.79 11.71 15.47
C PRO A 175 -11.64 11.29 14.26
N GLY A 176 -11.80 9.97 14.07
CA GLY A 176 -12.59 9.40 12.98
C GLY A 176 -11.80 9.24 11.67
N PHE A 177 -12.48 8.81 10.61
CA PHE A 177 -11.92 8.78 9.26
C PHE A 177 -11.91 10.17 8.65
N ASN A 178 -10.73 10.64 8.29
CA ASN A 178 -10.53 11.96 7.67
C ASN A 178 -9.66 11.84 6.43
N THR A 179 -9.92 12.70 5.45
CA THR A 179 -9.07 12.88 4.29
C THR A 179 -8.10 14.03 4.55
N TYR A 180 -6.82 13.78 4.34
CA TYR A 180 -5.74 14.74 4.46
C TYR A 180 -5.19 15.06 3.08
N LYS A 181 -4.98 16.34 2.80
CA LYS A 181 -4.32 16.82 1.58
C LYS A 181 -3.08 17.60 1.99
N LEU A 182 -1.92 17.04 1.66
CA LEU A 182 -0.61 17.51 2.09
C LEU A 182 0.18 18.00 0.89
N LYS A 183 0.82 19.16 1.01
CA LYS A 183 1.68 19.68 -0.05
C LYS A 183 2.98 18.87 -0.07
N LEU A 184 3.41 18.43 -1.24
CA LEU A 184 4.67 17.72 -1.39
C LEU A 184 5.87 18.62 -1.04
N ASP A 185 5.77 19.91 -1.30
CA ASP A 185 6.83 20.88 -0.97
C ASP A 185 7.07 21.07 0.54
N ASP A 186 6.13 20.63 1.40
CA ASP A 186 6.25 20.71 2.86
C ASP A 186 6.96 19.48 3.47
N PHE A 187 7.32 18.48 2.66
CA PHE A 187 8.13 17.35 3.10
C PHE A 187 9.59 17.76 3.20
N ASN A 188 10.22 17.47 4.33
CA ASN A 188 11.61 17.85 4.61
C ASN A 188 12.49 16.62 4.81
N GLN A 189 13.68 16.65 4.22
CA GLN A 189 14.68 15.62 4.43
C GLN A 189 15.24 15.75 5.87
N PRO A 190 15.23 14.68 6.68
CA PRO A 190 15.78 14.74 8.02
C PRO A 190 17.30 14.86 7.98
N GLU A 191 17.91 15.51 8.99
CA GLU A 191 19.34 15.78 9.06
C GLU A 191 20.20 14.50 9.05
N TRP A 192 19.67 13.40 9.56
CA TRP A 192 20.36 12.11 9.62
C TRP A 192 20.37 11.35 8.29
N ALA A 193 19.60 11.77 7.29
CA ALA A 193 19.50 11.10 6.00
C ALA A 193 20.39 11.76 4.94
N THR A 194 20.63 11.03 3.84
CA THR A 194 21.32 11.59 2.68
C THR A 194 20.54 12.77 2.12
N HIS A 195 21.21 13.87 1.83
CA HIS A 195 20.59 15.07 1.26
C HIS A 195 20.33 14.88 -0.23
N LEU A 196 19.13 14.42 -0.58
CA LEU A 196 18.64 14.33 -1.94
C LEU A 196 17.70 15.49 -2.23
N ASP A 197 17.71 15.97 -3.46
CA ASP A 197 16.73 16.94 -3.92
C ASP A 197 15.33 16.28 -3.96
N LEU A 198 14.37 16.86 -3.25
CA LEU A 198 13.02 16.29 -3.13
C LEU A 198 12.39 16.02 -4.50
N LYS A 199 12.39 17.01 -5.41
CA LYS A 199 11.71 16.89 -6.71
C LYS A 199 12.52 16.12 -7.72
N ARG A 200 13.82 16.38 -7.77
CA ARG A 200 14.70 15.76 -8.76
C ARG A 200 15.01 14.30 -8.44
N ASP A 201 15.31 14.01 -7.17
CA ASP A 201 15.87 12.72 -6.79
C ASP A 201 14.82 11.80 -6.15
N VAL A 202 13.93 12.33 -5.31
CA VAL A 202 12.95 11.53 -4.60
C VAL A 202 11.66 11.37 -5.40
N LEU A 203 10.99 12.46 -5.78
CA LEU A 203 9.70 12.35 -6.48
C LEU A 203 9.81 11.73 -7.87
N LYS A 204 10.98 11.82 -8.53
CA LYS A 204 11.23 11.12 -9.81
C LYS A 204 11.53 9.63 -9.66
N LYS A 205 11.91 9.19 -8.47
CA LYS A 205 12.34 7.81 -8.21
C LYS A 205 11.70 7.24 -6.94
N LEU A 206 10.46 7.61 -6.68
CA LEU A 206 9.74 7.16 -5.50
C LEU A 206 9.58 5.64 -5.54
N THR A 207 10.10 4.94 -4.52
CA THR A 207 9.97 3.48 -4.42
C THR A 207 8.84 3.07 -3.48
N SER A 208 8.61 3.84 -2.41
CA SER A 208 7.54 3.56 -1.44
C SER A 208 7.10 4.81 -0.68
N ILE A 209 5.95 4.71 -0.05
CA ILE A 209 5.42 5.66 0.92
C ILE A 209 5.30 4.94 2.25
N THR A 210 5.67 5.58 3.37
CA THR A 210 5.36 5.06 4.69
C THR A 210 4.34 5.92 5.40
N VAL A 211 3.46 5.25 6.17
CA VAL A 211 2.51 5.86 7.08
C VAL A 211 2.77 5.30 8.46
N GLY A 212 3.22 6.11 9.40
CA GLY A 212 3.70 5.59 10.67
C GLY A 212 3.42 6.46 11.89
N VAL A 213 3.68 5.86 13.04
CA VAL A 213 3.65 6.51 14.36
C VAL A 213 5.05 6.48 14.94
N PHE A 214 5.52 7.62 15.42
CA PHE A 214 6.84 7.78 16.02
C PHE A 214 6.74 8.59 17.30
N CYS A 215 7.54 8.24 18.27
CA CYS A 215 7.73 8.99 19.50
C CYS A 215 9.22 9.06 19.85
N ASP A 216 9.69 10.22 20.35
CA ASP A 216 11.09 10.41 20.76
C ASP A 216 11.34 9.95 22.20
N LYS A 217 10.37 10.20 23.08
CA LYS A 217 10.36 9.75 24.47
C LYS A 217 9.06 9.05 24.71
N CYS A 218 9.03 7.79 24.31
CA CYS A 218 7.81 7.00 24.37
C CYS A 218 7.34 6.82 25.80
N VAL A 219 6.05 6.81 25.93
CA VAL A 219 5.34 6.21 27.06
C VAL A 219 4.68 4.94 26.57
N PHE A 220 4.23 4.09 27.48
CA PHE A 220 3.40 2.95 27.09
C PHE A 220 2.19 3.44 26.30
N GLU A 221 2.20 3.19 25.01
CA GLU A 221 1.14 3.59 24.09
C GLU A 221 0.76 2.42 23.20
N LYS A 222 -0.53 2.29 22.94
CA LYS A 222 -1.05 1.36 21.95
C LYS A 222 -2.10 2.04 21.11
N GLY A 223 -2.22 1.62 19.88
CA GLY A 223 -3.18 2.23 18.97
C GLY A 223 -3.44 1.39 17.73
N THR A 224 -4.35 1.92 16.92
CA THR A 224 -4.74 1.39 15.63
C THR A 224 -4.60 2.48 14.59
N VAL A 225 -4.02 2.15 13.45
CA VAL A 225 -3.96 3.01 12.27
C VAL A 225 -4.60 2.26 11.10
N VAL A 226 -5.51 2.93 10.41
CA VAL A 226 -6.13 2.44 9.17
C VAL A 226 -5.86 3.44 8.07
N VAL A 227 -5.34 2.98 6.95
CA VAL A 227 -4.89 3.80 5.83
C VAL A 227 -5.64 3.37 4.59
N ASP A 228 -6.13 4.35 3.85
CA ASP A 228 -6.90 4.14 2.64
C ASP A 228 -6.70 5.29 1.64
N ASN A 229 -7.00 5.03 0.37
CA ASN A 229 -7.10 6.01 -0.71
C ASN A 229 -5.92 6.99 -0.82
N ILE A 230 -4.70 6.46 -0.89
CA ILE A 230 -3.50 7.27 -1.13
C ILE A 230 -3.43 7.66 -2.60
N ALA A 231 -3.34 8.96 -2.88
CA ALA A 231 -3.22 9.46 -4.24
C ALA A 231 -2.32 10.69 -4.33
N PHE A 232 -1.70 10.89 -5.49
CA PHE A 232 -1.02 12.13 -5.86
C PHE A 232 -1.95 13.00 -6.72
N GLU A 233 -1.94 14.31 -6.49
CA GLU A 233 -2.79 15.29 -7.20
C GLU A 233 -1.97 16.49 -7.69
N LYS A 234 -2.37 17.06 -8.84
CA LYS A 234 -1.74 18.28 -9.42
C LYS A 234 -2.15 19.57 -8.71
#